data_92e2e979e1bda2bc7dcbdfddcde1ab5e
#
_entry.id   92e2e979e1bda2bc7dcbdfddcde1ab5e
#
_cell.length_a   1.000
_cell.length_b   1.000
_cell.length_c   1.000
_cell.angle_alpha   90.00
_cell.angle_beta   90.00
_cell.angle_gamma   90.00
#
_symmetry.space_group_name_H-M   'P 1'
#
loop_
_entity.id
_entity.type
_entity.pdbx_description
1 polymer ?
#
loop_
_entity_poly.entity_id
_entity_poly.type
_entity_poly.pdbx_seq_one_letter_code
_entity_poly.pdbx_strand_id
1 'polypeptide(L)' 'MPHRYFTRELADGRAALTGSDAHHLADVMRARIGEEVVLCGPDGLEYLGTVTAIEPGRVEFSVT' A
#
# COMPACT_ATOMS: atom_id res chain seq x y z
N MET A 1 6.39 -1.04 14.93
CA MET A 1 5.97 -2.21 14.15
C MET A 1 5.50 -1.75 12.80
N PRO A 2 6.02 -2.32 11.71
CA PRO A 2 5.50 -1.97 10.39
C PRO A 2 4.06 -2.47 10.26
N HIS A 3 3.22 -1.63 9.70
CA HIS A 3 1.86 -2.02 9.40
C HIS A 3 1.85 -2.91 8.16
N ARG A 4 0.94 -3.87 8.17
CA ARG A 4 0.83 -4.86 7.12
C ARG A 4 -0.57 -4.77 6.53
N TYR A 5 -0.64 -4.61 5.21
CA TYR A 5 -1.89 -4.48 4.50
C TYR A 5 -2.01 -5.54 3.43
N PHE A 6 -3.23 -6.02 3.21
CA PHE A 6 -3.50 -6.95 2.11
C PHE A 6 -3.93 -6.17 0.89
N THR A 7 -3.37 -6.51 -0.27
CA THR A 7 -3.77 -5.89 -1.52
C THR A 7 -4.15 -6.95 -2.54
N ARG A 8 -5.18 -6.65 -3.34
CA ARG A 8 -5.58 -7.48 -4.48
C ARG A 8 -4.97 -6.97 -5.78
N GLU A 9 -4.53 -5.73 -5.79
CA GLU A 9 -3.93 -5.10 -6.96
C GLU A 9 -2.42 -5.10 -6.79
N LEU A 10 -1.79 -6.16 -7.28
CA LEU A 10 -0.34 -6.27 -7.24
C LEU A 10 0.11 -6.93 -8.53
N ALA A 11 0.73 -6.15 -9.42
CA ALA A 11 1.22 -6.63 -10.71
C ALA A 11 2.26 -5.66 -11.25
N ASP A 12 3.24 -6.21 -11.97
CA ASP A 12 4.25 -5.44 -12.70
C ASP A 12 5.00 -4.43 -11.82
N GLY A 13 5.31 -4.85 -10.59
CA GLY A 13 6.05 -3.99 -9.65
C GLY A 13 5.24 -2.84 -9.09
N ARG A 14 3.92 -2.90 -9.17
CA ARG A 14 3.01 -1.89 -8.65
C ARG A 14 1.91 -2.53 -7.83
N ALA A 15 1.42 -1.77 -6.86
CA ALA A 15 0.31 -2.19 -6.03
C ALA A 15 -0.53 -0.98 -5.65
N ALA A 16 -1.74 -1.25 -5.18
CA ALA A 16 -2.62 -0.20 -4.68
C ALA A 16 -3.48 -0.73 -3.56
N LEU A 17 -3.78 0.15 -2.62
CA LEU A 17 -4.81 -0.07 -1.59
C LEU A 17 -5.98 0.84 -1.90
N THR A 18 -7.19 0.35 -1.63
CA THR A 18 -8.42 1.10 -1.85
C THR A 18 -9.31 0.96 -0.62
N GLY A 19 -10.39 1.75 -0.58
CA GLY A 19 -11.39 1.65 0.47
C GLY A 19 -10.86 1.97 1.85
N SER A 20 -11.26 1.18 2.84
CA SER A 20 -10.92 1.42 4.24
C SER A 20 -9.42 1.34 4.52
N ASP A 21 -8.69 0.48 3.82
CA ASP A 21 -7.24 0.37 4.00
C ASP A 21 -6.54 1.62 3.49
N ALA A 22 -6.96 2.15 2.35
CA ALA A 22 -6.41 3.40 1.83
C ALA A 22 -6.72 4.55 2.78
N HIS A 23 -7.94 4.63 3.28
CA HIS A 23 -8.34 5.64 4.25
C HIS A 23 -7.49 5.54 5.52
N HIS A 24 -7.33 4.33 6.05
CA HIS A 24 -6.55 4.12 7.26
C HIS A 24 -5.10 4.58 7.07
N LEU A 25 -4.49 4.20 5.96
CA LEU A 25 -3.09 4.55 5.70
C LEU A 25 -2.92 6.05 5.46
N ALA A 26 -3.80 6.66 4.68
CA ALA A 26 -3.67 8.07 4.33
C ALA A 26 -4.09 9.00 5.46
N ASP A 27 -5.23 8.72 6.10
CA ASP A 27 -5.83 9.68 7.03
C ASP A 27 -5.51 9.37 8.50
N VAL A 28 -5.38 8.11 8.86
CA VAL A 28 -5.09 7.72 10.25
C VAL A 28 -3.59 7.66 10.47
N MET A 29 -2.87 6.95 9.61
CA MET A 29 -1.42 6.80 9.71
C MET A 29 -0.67 7.98 9.09
N ARG A 30 -1.35 8.78 8.26
CA ARG A 30 -0.79 9.95 7.60
C ARG A 30 0.46 9.61 6.80
N ALA A 31 0.37 8.56 6.01
CA ALA A 31 1.46 8.12 5.17
C ALA A 31 1.85 9.20 4.16
N ARG A 32 3.12 9.22 3.81
CA ARG A 32 3.67 10.20 2.86
C ARG A 32 4.28 9.48 1.67
N ILE A 33 4.37 10.20 0.56
CA ILE A 33 5.11 9.71 -0.61
C ILE A 33 6.51 9.33 -0.17
N GLY A 34 6.97 8.14 -0.60
CA GLY A 34 8.29 7.62 -0.25
C GLY A 34 8.32 6.75 0.99
N GLU A 35 7.23 6.72 1.77
CA GLU A 35 7.16 5.84 2.94
C GLU A 35 7.03 4.39 2.52
N GLU A 36 7.61 3.49 3.33
CA GLU A 36 7.57 2.05 3.05
C GLU A 36 6.58 1.36 3.96
N VAL A 37 5.81 0.43 3.39
CA VAL A 37 4.88 -0.42 4.13
C VAL A 37 5.00 -1.84 3.62
N VAL A 38 4.62 -2.80 4.46
CA VAL A 38 4.58 -4.20 4.05
C VAL A 38 3.22 -4.50 3.45
N LEU A 39 3.22 -5.05 2.24
CA LEU A 39 2.02 -5.45 1.52
C LEU A 39 1.99 -6.96 1.37
N CYS A 40 0.84 -7.56 1.66
CA CYS A 40 0.60 -8.97 1.39
C CYS A 40 -0.18 -9.08 0.09
N GLY A 41 0.42 -9.72 -0.91
CA GLY A 41 -0.20 -9.87 -2.21
C GLY A 41 -1.20 -11.01 -2.28
N PRO A 42 -1.91 -11.16 -3.39
CA PRO A 42 -2.88 -12.23 -3.57
C PRO A 42 -2.24 -13.61 -3.62
N ASP A 43 -0.93 -13.68 -3.83
CA ASP A 43 -0.16 -14.93 -3.80
C ASP A 43 0.22 -15.37 -2.39
N GLY A 44 -0.12 -14.57 -1.36
CA GLY A 44 0.22 -14.85 0.03
C GLY A 44 1.63 -14.41 0.43
N LEU A 45 2.39 -13.83 -0.49
CA LEU A 45 3.74 -13.37 -0.20
C LEU A 45 3.73 -11.92 0.28
N GLU A 46 4.76 -11.56 1.05
CA GLU A 46 4.94 -10.21 1.53
C GLU A 46 5.88 -9.44 0.61
N TYR A 47 5.55 -8.18 0.40
CA TYR A 47 6.33 -7.29 -0.46
C TYR A 47 6.55 -5.97 0.27
N LEU A 48 7.66 -5.32 -0.04
CA LEU A 48 7.90 -3.97 0.45
C LEU A 48 7.37 -2.99 -0.58
N GLY A 49 6.38 -2.20 -0.17
CA GLY A 49 5.78 -1.19 -1.02
C GLY A 49 6.22 0.20 -0.60
N THR A 50 6.59 1.02 -1.58
CA THR A 50 6.93 2.41 -1.37
C THR A 50 5.80 3.27 -1.92
N VAL A 51 5.25 4.16 -1.10
CA VAL A 51 4.13 5.01 -1.49
C VAL A 51 4.55 5.94 -2.62
N THR A 52 3.83 5.90 -3.74
CA THR A 52 4.12 6.73 -4.90
C THR A 52 3.01 7.76 -5.19
N ALA A 53 1.78 7.47 -4.75
CA ALA A 53 0.67 8.40 -4.95
C ALA A 53 -0.36 8.20 -3.84
N ILE A 54 -0.95 9.31 -3.40
CA ILE A 54 -2.02 9.30 -2.40
C ILE A 54 -3.19 10.10 -2.95
N GLU A 55 -4.32 9.41 -3.15
CA GLU A 55 -5.53 10.01 -3.68
C GLU A 55 -6.70 9.64 -2.77
N PRO A 56 -7.82 10.37 -2.83
CA PRO A 56 -9.00 9.98 -2.05
C PRO A 56 -9.41 8.55 -2.37
N GLY A 57 -9.41 7.69 -1.36
CA GLY A 57 -9.81 6.30 -1.50
C GLY A 57 -8.81 5.40 -2.21
N ARG A 58 -7.59 5.87 -2.50
CA ARG A 58 -6.59 5.06 -3.21
C ARG A 58 -5.17 5.49 -2.86
N VAL A 59 -4.34 4.54 -2.48
CA VAL A 59 -2.90 4.77 -2.26
C VAL A 59 -2.15 3.81 -3.17
N GLU A 60 -1.22 4.34 -3.94
CA GLU A 60 -0.44 3.55 -4.90
C GLU A 60 0.99 3.37 -4.43
N PHE A 61 1.58 2.23 -4.81
CA PHE A 61 2.92 1.83 -4.37
C PHE A 61 3.75 1.31 -5.53
N SER A 62 5.05 1.54 -5.46
CA SER A 62 6.00 0.72 -6.20
C SER A 62 6.43 -0.43 -5.29
N VAL A 63 6.63 -1.61 -5.86
CA VAL A 63 6.88 -2.84 -5.12
C VAL A 63 8.18 -3.48 -5.57
N THR A 64 8.97 -3.90 -4.62
CA THR A 64 10.21 -4.64 -4.88
C THR A 64 10.13 -6.05 -4.34
#